data_5bb41a7e3cabd644e402fb15db228e25
#
_entry.id   5bb41a7e3cabd644e402fb15db228e25
#
_cell.length_a   1.000
_cell.length_b   1.000
_cell.length_c   1.000
_cell.angle_alpha   90.00
_cell.angle_beta   90.00
_cell.angle_gamma   90.00
#
_symmetry.space_group_name_H-M   'P 1'
#
loop_
_entity.id
_entity.type
_entity.pdbx_description
1 polymer ?
#
loop_
_entity_poly.entity_id
_entity_poly.type
_entity_poly.pdbx_seq_one_letter_code
_entity_poly.pdbx_strand_id
1 'polypeptide(L)'
;MVVRLTALLGISLIFAGCTSCIEFDKQTMVFRHYPKTDTLVIWQQYEGIHGEGEGDELSDEEIEQLESVLQGQRTFFFANWIFEYDGKAVKQYIQDLKKELKEGAADKDPAQPRSLIASLKLLQKSIDIYNVSFYLNKQGQLSAAQQVTLRNVSKHIKAANAFLRSLIVIGELDADDEFTQFLLDRSVENELEYITFEGQRLRVQWPMSAKHFKQLAVDEDVIKKFTQTGGTVKHANGSLWVEIGKVQSADTTVSMRLSDAEFKNNAAEHVAKRFGIDRKFDPAKARAAFFRESDQHFKK
;
A
#
# COMPACT_ATOMS: atom_id res chain seq x y z
N MET A 1 8.43 -12.82 17.52
CA MET A 1 9.19 -12.13 16.47
C MET A 1 8.24 -12.01 15.27
N VAL A 2 7.45 -10.94 15.21
CA VAL A 2 6.53 -10.69 14.12
C VAL A 2 7.37 -10.10 13.00
N VAL A 3 7.78 -10.93 12.04
CA VAL A 3 8.32 -10.45 10.77
C VAL A 3 7.16 -9.75 10.10
N ARG A 4 7.19 -8.42 10.09
CA ARG A 4 6.18 -7.61 9.42
C ARG A 4 6.15 -8.02 7.96
N LEU A 5 5.07 -8.62 7.51
CA LEU A 5 4.78 -8.96 6.11
C LEU A 5 4.91 -7.72 5.19
N THR A 6 4.97 -6.53 5.77
CA THR A 6 5.25 -5.24 5.15
C THR A 6 6.62 -5.14 4.47
N ALA A 7 7.59 -5.97 4.82
CA ALA A 7 8.88 -6.02 4.12
C ALA A 7 8.79 -6.67 2.72
N LEU A 8 7.71 -7.39 2.44
CA LEU A 8 7.52 -8.12 1.18
C LEU A 8 7.19 -7.23 -0.03
N LEU A 9 6.79 -5.99 0.16
CA LEU A 9 6.36 -5.13 -0.94
C LEU A 9 7.33 -4.00 -1.28
N GLY A 10 8.56 -4.00 -0.78
CA GLY A 10 9.64 -3.12 -1.25
C GLY A 10 9.34 -1.61 -1.29
N ILE A 11 8.19 -1.17 -0.82
CA ILE A 11 7.73 0.22 -0.81
C ILE A 11 7.66 0.76 0.63
N SER A 12 7.84 -0.10 1.64
CA SER A 12 7.82 0.28 3.06
C SER A 12 9.10 0.98 3.53
N LEU A 13 9.83 1.65 2.67
CA LEU A 13 11.19 2.10 2.95
C LEU A 13 11.32 3.55 3.40
N ILE A 14 10.28 4.19 3.91
CA ILE A 14 10.49 5.52 4.49
C ILE A 14 9.50 5.75 5.63
N PHE A 15 9.79 5.22 6.82
CA PHE A 15 9.16 5.77 8.04
C PHE A 15 10.04 5.64 9.27
N ALA A 16 10.85 6.65 9.47
CA ALA A 16 11.17 7.08 10.81
C ALA A 16 10.27 8.30 11.08
N GLY A 17 9.25 8.15 11.93
CA GLY A 17 8.66 9.28 12.59
C GLY A 17 7.22 9.69 12.26
N CYS A 18 6.33 8.80 11.85
CA CYS A 18 4.91 9.09 12.03
C CYS A 18 4.52 8.75 13.47
N THR A 19 4.56 9.75 14.32
CA THR A 19 3.94 9.73 15.65
C THR A 19 2.44 10.03 15.56
N SER A 20 1.79 9.70 14.45
CA SER A 20 0.37 9.87 14.30
C SER A 20 -0.33 8.62 14.83
N CYS A 21 -1.05 8.82 15.89
CA CYS A 21 -1.91 7.83 16.51
C CYS A 21 -3.32 7.81 15.90
N ILE A 22 -3.47 8.34 14.68
CA ILE A 22 -4.75 8.30 13.97
C ILE A 22 -4.95 6.92 13.37
N GLU A 23 -6.05 6.30 13.74
CA GLU A 23 -6.44 4.98 13.28
C GLU A 23 -7.78 5.00 12.52
N PHE A 24 -8.17 3.87 11.98
CA PHE A 24 -9.46 3.66 11.32
C PHE A 24 -9.93 2.22 11.49
N ASP A 25 -11.23 2.01 11.57
CA ASP A 25 -11.82 0.68 11.76
C ASP A 25 -11.68 -0.20 10.54
N LYS A 26 -11.95 0.39 9.37
CA LYS A 26 -12.06 -0.36 8.15
C LYS A 26 -11.50 0.41 6.97
N GLN A 27 -10.72 -0.29 6.16
CA GLN A 27 -10.29 0.15 4.84
C GLN A 27 -10.94 -0.69 3.76
N THR A 28 -11.46 -0.04 2.74
CA THR A 28 -11.89 -0.69 1.50
C THR A 28 -11.13 -0.09 0.33
N MET A 29 -10.47 -0.94 -0.43
CA MET A 29 -9.78 -0.58 -1.65
C MET A 29 -10.45 -1.29 -2.83
N VAL A 30 -10.80 -0.53 -3.86
CA VAL A 30 -11.30 -1.08 -5.13
C VAL A 30 -10.34 -0.63 -6.21
N PHE A 31 -9.80 -1.55 -6.97
CA PHE A 31 -8.90 -1.21 -8.04
C PHE A 31 -9.30 -1.82 -9.38
N ARG A 32 -8.93 -1.13 -10.45
CA ARG A 32 -9.12 -1.56 -11.83
C ARG A 32 -7.85 -1.31 -12.63
N HIS A 33 -7.34 -2.36 -13.24
CA HIS A 33 -6.20 -2.28 -14.14
C HIS A 33 -6.65 -2.18 -15.59
N TYR A 34 -6.04 -1.27 -16.34
CA TYR A 34 -6.23 -1.07 -17.76
C TYR A 34 -4.96 -1.45 -18.51
N PRO A 35 -4.83 -2.73 -18.98
CA PRO A 35 -3.59 -3.22 -19.57
C PRO A 35 -3.17 -2.46 -20.83
N LYS A 36 -4.13 -2.00 -21.65
CA LYS A 36 -3.83 -1.28 -22.90
C LYS A 36 -3.15 0.06 -22.67
N THR A 37 -3.49 0.76 -21.61
CA THR A 37 -2.90 2.06 -21.24
C THR A 37 -1.89 1.95 -20.10
N ASP A 38 -1.62 0.72 -19.65
CA ASP A 38 -0.69 0.43 -18.55
C ASP A 38 -0.99 1.28 -17.30
N THR A 39 -2.28 1.36 -16.94
CA THR A 39 -2.78 2.24 -15.89
C THR A 39 -3.57 1.45 -14.85
N LEU A 40 -3.30 1.70 -13.58
CA LEU A 40 -4.06 1.21 -12.44
C LEU A 40 -4.80 2.38 -11.80
N VAL A 41 -6.10 2.26 -11.62
CA VAL A 41 -6.89 3.23 -10.85
C VAL A 41 -7.39 2.56 -9.58
N ILE A 42 -7.38 3.31 -8.48
CA ILE A 42 -7.71 2.80 -7.16
C ILE A 42 -8.65 3.80 -6.49
N TRP A 43 -9.74 3.29 -5.97
CA TRP A 43 -10.58 3.96 -4.99
C TRP A 43 -10.24 3.44 -3.61
N GLN A 44 -9.91 4.34 -2.70
CA GLN A 44 -9.70 4.01 -1.29
C GLN A 44 -10.76 4.68 -0.43
N GLN A 45 -11.25 3.93 0.55
CA GLN A 45 -12.25 4.39 1.51
C GLN A 45 -11.82 3.94 2.90
N TYR A 46 -11.81 4.89 3.83
CA TYR A 46 -11.49 4.67 5.23
C TYR A 46 -12.74 4.98 6.04
N GLU A 47 -13.14 4.08 6.92
CA GLU A 47 -14.33 4.19 7.76
C GLU A 47 -13.94 4.11 9.23
N GLY A 48 -14.56 4.91 10.09
CA GLY A 48 -14.30 4.92 11.51
C GLY A 48 -12.92 5.50 11.85
N ILE A 49 -12.59 6.69 11.33
CA ILE A 49 -11.34 7.40 11.66
C ILE A 49 -11.43 7.92 13.08
N HIS A 50 -10.44 7.59 13.92
CA HIS A 50 -10.39 7.93 15.34
C HIS A 50 -8.96 8.14 15.83
N GLY A 51 -8.79 8.70 17.02
CA GLY A 51 -7.50 8.82 17.71
C GLY A 51 -7.24 7.66 18.67
N GLU A 52 -6.05 7.60 19.24
CA GLU A 52 -5.71 6.64 20.31
C GLU A 52 -6.10 7.14 21.72
N GLY A 53 -6.67 8.35 21.86
CA GLY A 53 -7.04 8.95 23.14
C GLY A 53 -8.17 8.22 23.86
N GLU A 54 -8.36 8.55 25.16
CA GLU A 54 -9.51 8.03 25.91
C GLU A 54 -10.82 8.43 25.20
N GLY A 55 -11.62 7.43 24.82
CA GLY A 55 -12.88 7.61 24.12
C GLY A 55 -12.75 7.78 22.61
N ASP A 56 -11.62 7.39 22.03
CA ASP A 56 -11.36 7.41 20.57
C ASP A 56 -11.46 8.83 19.95
N GLU A 57 -11.27 9.87 20.77
CA GLU A 57 -11.31 11.25 20.31
C GLU A 57 -10.01 11.63 19.58
N LEU A 58 -10.17 12.43 18.53
CA LEU A 58 -9.02 13.03 17.84
C LEU A 58 -8.54 14.25 18.63
N SER A 59 -7.27 14.28 18.96
CA SER A 59 -6.60 15.44 19.52
C SER A 59 -6.51 16.59 18.50
N ASP A 60 -6.24 17.81 18.96
CA ASP A 60 -6.06 18.96 18.06
C ASP A 60 -4.89 18.74 17.09
N GLU A 61 -3.80 18.08 17.52
CA GLU A 61 -2.67 17.74 16.68
C GLU A 61 -3.04 16.74 15.58
N GLU A 62 -3.83 15.73 15.91
CA GLU A 62 -4.32 14.74 14.94
C GLU A 62 -5.29 15.38 13.93
N ILE A 63 -6.14 16.30 14.38
CA ILE A 63 -7.02 17.07 13.50
C ILE A 63 -6.20 17.94 12.54
N GLU A 64 -5.13 18.61 13.00
CA GLU A 64 -4.22 19.37 12.13
C GLU A 64 -3.50 18.49 11.12
N GLN A 65 -3.13 17.25 11.49
CA GLN A 65 -2.55 16.29 10.58
C GLN A 65 -3.54 15.87 9.48
N LEU A 66 -4.79 15.56 9.84
CA LEU A 66 -5.84 15.24 8.85
C LEU A 66 -6.09 16.43 7.90
N GLU A 67 -6.10 17.64 8.42
CA GLU A 67 -6.24 18.86 7.62
C GLU A 67 -5.07 19.04 6.64
N SER A 68 -3.85 18.83 7.11
CA SER A 68 -2.64 18.87 6.28
C SER A 68 -2.67 17.83 5.16
N VAL A 69 -3.13 16.62 5.45
CA VAL A 69 -3.26 15.54 4.45
C VAL A 69 -4.35 15.91 3.43
N LEU A 70 -5.48 16.45 3.88
CA LEU A 70 -6.57 16.87 2.99
C LEU A 70 -6.11 17.96 2.00
N GLN A 71 -5.25 18.87 2.44
CA GLN A 71 -4.66 19.91 1.59
C GLN A 71 -3.53 19.38 0.71
N GLY A 72 -2.91 18.27 1.07
CA GLY A 72 -1.82 17.64 0.33
C GLY A 72 -2.32 16.80 -0.85
N GLN A 73 -2.19 17.32 -2.07
CA GLN A 73 -2.75 16.69 -3.28
C GLN A 73 -2.10 15.38 -3.70
N ARG A 74 -0.98 14.96 -3.12
CA ARG A 74 -0.23 13.76 -3.54
C ARG A 74 0.25 12.94 -2.35
N THR A 75 -0.64 12.71 -1.42
CA THR A 75 -0.36 11.98 -0.18
C THR A 75 -1.55 11.11 0.17
N PHE A 76 -1.35 9.87 0.55
CA PHE A 76 -2.41 9.04 1.11
C PHE A 76 -2.87 9.59 2.46
N PHE A 77 -4.15 9.43 2.81
CA PHE A 77 -4.64 9.81 4.13
C PHE A 77 -3.91 9.06 5.23
N PHE A 78 -3.67 7.77 5.00
CA PHE A 78 -2.99 6.89 5.94
C PHE A 78 -2.03 5.99 5.20
N ALA A 79 -0.97 5.57 5.90
CA ALA A 79 -0.23 4.39 5.51
C ALA A 79 -1.18 3.21 5.49
N ASN A 80 -1.29 2.53 4.37
CA ASN A 80 -2.11 1.34 4.30
C ASN A 80 -1.22 0.10 4.11
N TRP A 81 -1.80 -1.04 4.40
CA TRP A 81 -1.07 -2.30 4.40
C TRP A 81 -0.52 -2.74 3.02
N ILE A 82 -0.95 -2.10 1.94
CA ILE A 82 -0.47 -2.40 0.58
C ILE A 82 0.36 -1.25 0.01
N PHE A 83 -0.11 0.00 0.17
CA PHE A 83 0.51 1.17 -0.41
C PHE A 83 0.66 2.27 0.62
N GLU A 84 1.81 2.90 0.58
CA GLU A 84 2.08 4.12 1.30
C GLU A 84 2.78 5.09 0.38
N TYR A 85 2.31 6.32 0.33
CA TYR A 85 2.92 7.35 -0.48
C TYR A 85 2.73 8.73 0.16
N ASP A 86 3.83 9.38 0.49
CA ASP A 86 3.91 10.79 0.81
C ASP A 86 4.81 11.51 -0.21
N GLY A 87 4.21 12.39 -0.99
CA GLY A 87 4.93 13.11 -2.05
C GLY A 87 6.03 14.03 -1.54
N LYS A 88 5.91 14.58 -0.32
CA LYS A 88 6.95 15.43 0.30
C LYS A 88 8.09 14.57 0.82
N ALA A 89 7.76 13.50 1.56
CA ALA A 89 8.75 12.56 2.08
C ALA A 89 9.56 11.91 0.95
N VAL A 90 8.92 11.46 -0.13
CA VAL A 90 9.60 10.91 -1.31
C VAL A 90 10.55 11.93 -1.94
N LYS A 91 10.14 13.20 -2.05
CA LYS A 91 11.00 14.27 -2.57
C LYS A 91 12.22 14.49 -1.69
N GLN A 92 12.03 14.55 -0.38
CA GLN A 92 13.12 14.72 0.58
C GLN A 92 14.10 13.54 0.49
N TYR A 93 13.59 12.31 0.52
CA TYR A 93 14.42 11.11 0.45
C TYR A 93 15.26 11.04 -0.83
N ILE A 94 14.71 11.44 -1.99
CA ILE A 94 15.51 11.58 -3.23
C ILE A 94 16.65 12.58 -3.07
N GLN A 95 16.44 13.66 -2.31
CA GLN A 95 17.49 14.65 -2.05
C GLN A 95 18.60 14.09 -1.16
N ASP A 96 18.21 13.37 -0.11
CA ASP A 96 19.13 12.74 0.84
C ASP A 96 19.99 11.68 0.16
N LEU A 97 19.38 10.77 -0.63
CA LEU A 97 20.12 9.80 -1.44
C LEU A 97 21.12 10.46 -2.42
N LYS A 98 20.74 11.58 -3.02
CA LYS A 98 21.66 12.31 -3.91
C LYS A 98 22.83 12.96 -3.14
N LYS A 99 22.59 13.39 -1.92
CA LYS A 99 23.62 13.94 -1.04
C LYS A 99 24.61 12.85 -0.63
N GLU A 100 24.12 11.70 -0.18
CA GLU A 100 24.92 10.52 0.15
C GLU A 100 25.83 10.10 -1.02
N LEU A 101 25.27 10.04 -2.25
CA LEU A 101 26.04 9.72 -3.45
C LEU A 101 27.14 10.74 -3.76
N LYS A 102 26.97 12.02 -3.39
CA LYS A 102 28.00 13.07 -3.62
C LYS A 102 29.09 13.06 -2.56
N GLU A 103 28.73 12.76 -1.32
CA GLU A 103 29.63 12.77 -0.18
C GLU A 103 30.54 11.54 -0.13
N GLY A 104 30.37 10.60 -1.07
CA GLY A 104 31.24 9.42 -1.17
C GLY A 104 31.06 8.47 0.03
N ALA A 105 29.96 8.57 0.77
CA ALA A 105 29.59 7.64 1.84
C ALA A 105 29.42 6.19 1.34
N ALA A 106 29.83 5.93 0.13
CA ALA A 106 29.68 4.69 -0.60
C ALA A 106 30.89 3.76 -0.43
N ASP A 107 31.03 3.19 0.76
CA ASP A 107 31.55 1.82 0.86
C ASP A 107 30.49 0.80 0.34
N LYS A 108 29.33 1.27 -0.07
CA LYS A 108 28.21 0.50 -0.64
C LYS A 108 28.11 0.78 -2.13
N ASP A 109 27.79 -0.26 -2.91
CA ASP A 109 27.62 -0.18 -4.36
C ASP A 109 26.75 1.03 -4.79
N PRO A 110 27.29 2.01 -5.53
CA PRO A 110 26.55 3.21 -5.94
C PRO A 110 25.42 2.94 -6.93
N ALA A 111 25.30 1.73 -7.47
CA ALA A 111 24.25 1.36 -8.40
C ALA A 111 22.88 1.31 -7.72
N GLN A 112 22.80 0.86 -6.47
CA GLN A 112 21.55 0.76 -5.71
C GLN A 112 20.87 2.10 -5.45
N PRO A 113 21.52 3.11 -4.85
CA PRO A 113 20.88 4.40 -4.62
C PRO A 113 20.44 5.06 -5.93
N ARG A 114 21.19 4.87 -7.04
CA ARG A 114 20.82 5.41 -8.36
C ARG A 114 19.54 4.76 -8.89
N SER A 115 19.41 3.42 -8.78
CA SER A 115 18.22 2.67 -9.19
C SER A 115 17.00 3.08 -8.35
N LEU A 116 17.17 3.21 -7.03
CA LEU A 116 16.12 3.66 -6.13
C LEU A 116 15.64 5.09 -6.47
N ILE A 117 16.57 6.03 -6.67
CA ILE A 117 16.24 7.39 -7.12
C ILE A 117 15.46 7.38 -8.44
N ALA A 118 15.84 6.54 -9.40
CA ALA A 118 15.13 6.43 -10.67
C ALA A 118 13.70 5.91 -10.47
N SER A 119 13.51 4.89 -9.65
CA SER A 119 12.20 4.30 -9.31
C SER A 119 11.29 5.30 -8.59
N LEU A 120 11.82 6.03 -7.60
CA LEU A 120 11.09 7.05 -6.86
C LEU A 120 10.67 8.23 -7.76
N LYS A 121 11.55 8.67 -8.68
CA LYS A 121 11.23 9.70 -9.68
C LYS A 121 10.16 9.22 -10.67
N LEU A 122 10.21 7.95 -11.08
CA LEU A 122 9.17 7.35 -11.91
C LEU A 122 7.83 7.39 -11.16
N LEU A 123 7.81 6.97 -9.89
CA LEU A 123 6.62 7.00 -9.06
C LEU A 123 6.03 8.41 -8.95
N GLN A 124 6.85 9.41 -8.63
CA GLN A 124 6.40 10.81 -8.55
C GLN A 124 5.74 11.33 -9.82
N LYS A 125 6.18 10.85 -10.99
CA LYS A 125 5.64 11.26 -12.30
C LYS A 125 4.39 10.47 -12.69
N SER A 126 4.24 9.28 -12.15
CA SER A 126 3.21 8.33 -12.59
C SER A 126 1.99 8.29 -11.67
N ILE A 127 2.14 8.73 -10.42
CA ILE A 127 1.06 8.68 -9.44
C ILE A 127 0.34 10.02 -9.35
N ASP A 128 -0.97 9.95 -9.43
CA ASP A 128 -1.87 11.07 -9.09
C ASP A 128 -2.81 10.61 -7.99
N ILE A 129 -2.84 11.39 -6.90
CA ILE A 129 -3.70 11.16 -5.75
C ILE A 129 -4.62 12.36 -5.62
N TYR A 130 -5.90 12.09 -5.49
CA TYR A 130 -6.93 13.10 -5.25
C TYR A 130 -7.69 12.75 -3.97
N ASN A 131 -7.58 13.63 -2.98
CA ASN A 131 -8.31 13.54 -1.73
C ASN A 131 -9.73 14.03 -1.95
N VAL A 132 -10.68 13.10 -2.11
CA VAL A 132 -12.04 13.43 -2.52
C VAL A 132 -12.77 14.20 -1.43
N SER A 133 -12.93 13.61 -0.26
CA SER A 133 -13.62 14.22 0.87
C SER A 133 -13.46 13.41 2.15
N PHE A 134 -13.52 14.11 3.28
CA PHE A 134 -14.05 13.54 4.51
C PHE A 134 -15.57 13.55 4.48
N TYR A 135 -16.20 12.57 5.13
CA TYR A 135 -17.64 12.45 5.23
C TYR A 135 -18.04 11.69 6.51
N LEU A 136 -19.30 11.76 6.88
CA LEU A 136 -19.84 10.91 7.93
C LEU A 136 -20.52 9.69 7.28
N ASN A 137 -20.13 8.49 7.74
CA ASN A 137 -20.79 7.26 7.30
C ASN A 137 -22.22 7.15 7.89
N LYS A 138 -22.92 6.06 7.58
CA LYS A 138 -24.30 5.86 8.07
C LYS A 138 -24.41 5.73 9.59
N GLN A 139 -23.32 5.38 10.24
CA GLN A 139 -23.19 5.30 11.70
C GLN A 139 -22.78 6.63 12.34
N GLY A 140 -22.59 7.69 11.54
CA GLY A 140 -22.13 8.99 12.00
C GLY A 140 -20.63 9.05 12.29
N GLN A 141 -19.85 8.07 11.88
CA GLN A 141 -18.41 8.03 12.10
C GLN A 141 -17.66 8.80 11.00
N LEU A 142 -16.56 9.48 11.39
CA LEU A 142 -15.68 10.14 10.45
C LEU A 142 -15.09 9.12 9.47
N SER A 143 -15.13 9.45 8.21
CA SER A 143 -14.68 8.60 7.13
C SER A 143 -14.05 9.44 6.02
N ALA A 144 -13.25 8.83 5.17
CA ALA A 144 -12.56 9.53 4.08
C ALA A 144 -12.52 8.70 2.80
N ALA A 145 -12.42 9.38 1.66
CA ALA A 145 -12.27 8.76 0.36
C ALA A 145 -11.16 9.41 -0.46
N GLN A 146 -10.38 8.57 -1.16
CA GLN A 146 -9.32 8.99 -2.07
C GLN A 146 -9.42 8.28 -3.41
N GLN A 147 -8.99 8.96 -4.45
CA GLN A 147 -8.79 8.42 -5.79
C GLN A 147 -7.30 8.39 -6.11
N VAL A 148 -6.82 7.29 -6.65
CA VAL A 148 -5.44 7.15 -7.06
C VAL A 148 -5.39 6.67 -8.50
N THR A 149 -4.53 7.29 -9.30
CA THR A 149 -4.21 6.82 -10.66
C THR A 149 -2.70 6.60 -10.73
N LEU A 150 -2.30 5.37 -11.04
CA LEU A 150 -0.91 4.99 -11.26
C LEU A 150 -0.73 4.59 -12.72
N ARG A 151 0.09 5.36 -13.44
CA ARG A 151 0.48 5.08 -14.83
C ARG A 151 1.79 4.32 -14.90
N ASN A 152 2.03 3.66 -16.02
CA ASN A 152 3.24 2.84 -16.24
C ASN A 152 3.39 1.70 -15.20
N VAL A 153 2.30 1.02 -14.91
CA VAL A 153 2.24 -0.07 -13.90
C VAL A 153 3.29 -1.14 -14.18
N SER A 154 3.46 -1.55 -15.44
CA SER A 154 4.46 -2.54 -15.86
C SER A 154 5.88 -2.11 -15.51
N LYS A 155 6.22 -0.81 -15.66
CA LYS A 155 7.54 -0.28 -15.29
C LYS A 155 7.75 -0.28 -13.78
N HIS A 156 6.70 0.03 -13.01
CA HIS A 156 6.77 -0.04 -11.54
C HIS A 156 6.96 -1.46 -11.06
N ILE A 157 6.22 -2.41 -11.62
CA ILE A 157 6.37 -3.84 -11.31
C ILE A 157 7.77 -4.33 -11.65
N LYS A 158 8.28 -3.97 -12.84
CA LYS A 158 9.65 -4.31 -13.23
C LYS A 158 10.69 -3.75 -12.28
N ALA A 159 10.54 -2.47 -11.89
CA ALA A 159 11.44 -1.83 -10.93
C ALA A 159 11.37 -2.49 -9.54
N ALA A 160 10.15 -2.81 -9.05
CA ALA A 160 9.95 -3.51 -7.79
C ALA A 160 10.58 -4.92 -7.82
N ASN A 161 10.38 -5.68 -8.90
CA ASN A 161 10.99 -6.99 -9.06
C ASN A 161 12.53 -6.92 -9.11
N ALA A 162 13.10 -5.91 -9.80
CA ALA A 162 14.54 -5.69 -9.81
C ALA A 162 15.09 -5.35 -8.42
N PHE A 163 14.36 -4.51 -7.67
CA PHE A 163 14.74 -4.15 -6.32
C PHE A 163 14.68 -5.36 -5.36
N LEU A 164 13.61 -6.15 -5.40
CA LEU A 164 13.48 -7.36 -4.60
C LEU A 164 14.59 -8.37 -4.89
N ARG A 165 14.96 -8.56 -6.16
CA ARG A 165 16.10 -9.40 -6.53
C ARG A 165 17.41 -8.87 -5.93
N SER A 166 17.64 -7.56 -5.96
CA SER A 166 18.86 -6.98 -5.39
C SER A 166 18.95 -7.17 -3.88
N LEU A 167 17.85 -7.08 -3.14
CA LEU A 167 17.83 -7.33 -1.70
C LEU A 167 18.23 -8.77 -1.35
N ILE A 168 17.81 -9.73 -2.17
CA ILE A 168 18.13 -11.14 -1.96
C ILE A 168 19.60 -11.43 -2.29
N VAL A 169 20.15 -10.81 -3.33
CA VAL A 169 21.54 -11.04 -3.77
C VAL A 169 22.57 -10.40 -2.83
N ILE A 170 22.22 -9.32 -2.11
CA ILE A 170 23.18 -8.53 -1.32
C ILE A 170 23.37 -9.09 0.09
N GLY A 171 22.58 -10.10 0.49
CA GLY A 171 22.82 -10.77 1.77
C GLY A 171 22.55 -9.90 3.01
N GLU A 172 21.58 -8.97 2.95
CA GLU A 172 20.97 -8.44 4.18
C GLU A 172 20.23 -9.53 4.95
N LEU A 173 20.09 -10.70 4.34
CA LEU A 173 19.67 -11.94 4.96
C LEU A 173 20.93 -12.68 5.42
N ASP A 174 20.93 -13.20 6.62
CA ASP A 174 22.07 -13.93 7.21
C ASP A 174 22.46 -15.11 6.28
N ALA A 175 23.64 -15.05 5.70
CA ALA A 175 24.10 -16.02 4.69
C ALA A 175 24.20 -17.47 5.24
N ASP A 176 24.23 -17.63 6.56
CA ASP A 176 24.30 -18.93 7.21
C ASP A 176 22.92 -19.57 7.47
N ASP A 177 21.81 -18.84 7.14
CA ASP A 177 20.46 -19.38 7.27
C ASP A 177 20.07 -20.24 6.05
N GLU A 178 19.62 -21.46 6.31
CA GLU A 178 19.10 -22.39 5.26
C GLU A 178 18.04 -21.73 4.37
N PHE A 179 17.28 -20.79 4.92
CA PHE A 179 16.24 -20.07 4.19
C PHE A 179 16.84 -19.06 3.20
N THR A 180 17.90 -18.37 3.60
CA THR A 180 18.63 -17.44 2.74
C THR A 180 19.30 -18.18 1.57
N GLN A 181 19.93 -19.32 1.83
CA GLN A 181 20.48 -20.15 0.77
C GLN A 181 19.40 -20.64 -0.20
N PHE A 182 18.25 -21.09 0.31
CA PHE A 182 17.11 -21.47 -0.51
C PHE A 182 16.59 -20.30 -1.38
N LEU A 183 16.58 -19.07 -0.85
CA LEU A 183 16.21 -17.88 -1.61
C LEU A 183 17.23 -17.54 -2.71
N LEU A 184 18.52 -17.62 -2.37
CA LEU A 184 19.61 -17.35 -3.32
C LEU A 184 19.58 -18.33 -4.48
N ASP A 185 19.50 -19.63 -4.21
CA ASP A 185 19.47 -20.68 -5.23
C ASP A 185 18.31 -20.51 -6.21
N ARG A 186 17.14 -20.09 -5.70
CA ARG A 186 15.93 -19.89 -6.52
C ARG A 186 15.88 -18.57 -7.27
N SER A 187 16.46 -17.50 -6.70
CA SER A 187 16.39 -16.16 -7.30
C SER A 187 17.39 -15.97 -8.44
N VAL A 188 18.54 -16.65 -8.38
CA VAL A 188 19.59 -16.54 -9.39
C VAL A 188 19.26 -17.36 -10.65
N GLU A 189 18.64 -18.54 -10.48
CA GLU A 189 18.42 -19.48 -11.60
C GLU A 189 17.23 -19.14 -12.51
N ASN A 190 16.22 -18.37 -12.05
CA ASN A 190 14.92 -18.36 -12.74
C ASN A 190 14.36 -16.99 -13.16
N GLU A 191 15.08 -15.88 -13.05
CA GLU A 191 14.50 -14.55 -13.32
C GLU A 191 13.13 -14.36 -12.67
N LEU A 192 12.96 -14.84 -11.43
CA LEU A 192 11.68 -14.92 -10.75
C LEU A 192 11.01 -13.53 -10.68
N GLU A 193 9.79 -13.45 -11.17
CA GLU A 193 8.97 -12.26 -11.01
C GLU A 193 8.20 -12.36 -9.69
N TYR A 194 8.64 -11.59 -8.68
CA TYR A 194 8.02 -11.58 -7.35
C TYR A 194 6.64 -10.96 -7.35
N ILE A 195 6.44 -9.95 -8.19
CA ILE A 195 5.17 -9.24 -8.34
C ILE A 195 4.74 -9.30 -9.79
N THR A 196 3.51 -9.75 -10.02
CA THR A 196 2.90 -9.77 -11.35
C THR A 196 1.48 -9.22 -11.30
N PHE A 197 1.05 -8.57 -12.38
CA PHE A 197 -0.30 -8.11 -12.57
C PHE A 197 -0.87 -8.75 -13.84
N GLU A 198 -1.94 -9.53 -13.70
CA GLU A 198 -2.58 -10.22 -14.82
C GLU A 198 -4.08 -9.92 -14.82
N GLY A 199 -4.56 -9.16 -15.80
CA GLY A 199 -5.93 -8.67 -15.79
C GLY A 199 -6.19 -7.82 -14.54
N GLN A 200 -7.12 -8.26 -13.70
CA GLN A 200 -7.43 -7.62 -12.41
C GLN A 200 -6.81 -8.37 -11.22
N ARG A 201 -5.91 -9.31 -11.46
CA ARG A 201 -5.25 -10.08 -10.41
C ARG A 201 -3.84 -9.57 -10.16
N LEU A 202 -3.60 -9.09 -8.95
CA LEU A 202 -2.27 -8.87 -8.40
C LEU A 202 -1.79 -10.17 -7.76
N ARG A 203 -0.59 -10.60 -8.10
CA ARG A 203 0.05 -11.77 -7.50
C ARG A 203 1.41 -11.38 -6.94
N VAL A 204 1.68 -11.78 -5.72
CA VAL A 204 3.00 -11.72 -5.10
C VAL A 204 3.46 -13.17 -4.89
N GLN A 205 4.66 -13.45 -5.34
CA GLN A 205 5.29 -14.76 -5.21
C GLN A 205 6.60 -14.61 -4.45
N TRP A 206 6.80 -15.47 -3.47
CA TRP A 206 8.03 -15.48 -2.67
C TRP A 206 8.57 -16.89 -2.53
N PRO A 207 9.82 -17.17 -2.90
CA PRO A 207 10.43 -18.48 -2.70
C PRO A 207 10.36 -18.86 -1.22
N MET A 208 9.83 -20.04 -0.93
CA MET A 208 9.63 -20.50 0.43
C MET A 208 9.53 -22.02 0.49
N SER A 209 10.26 -22.65 1.40
CA SER A 209 10.12 -24.08 1.61
C SER A 209 8.79 -24.44 2.28
N ALA A 210 8.31 -25.66 2.06
CA ALA A 210 7.09 -26.13 2.70
C ALA A 210 7.20 -26.17 4.24
N LYS A 211 8.41 -26.37 4.78
CA LYS A 211 8.70 -26.31 6.22
C LYS A 211 8.48 -24.91 6.77
N HIS A 212 9.06 -23.89 6.10
CA HIS A 212 8.92 -22.49 6.52
C HIS A 212 7.48 -21.98 6.33
N PHE A 213 6.80 -22.38 5.26
CA PHE A 213 5.38 -22.07 5.09
C PHE A 213 4.53 -22.61 6.24
N LYS A 214 4.77 -23.86 6.68
CA LYS A 214 4.06 -24.41 7.83
C LYS A 214 4.35 -23.64 9.13
N GLN A 215 5.57 -23.14 9.31
CA GLN A 215 5.93 -22.33 10.47
C GLN A 215 5.25 -20.95 10.45
N LEU A 216 5.12 -20.33 9.27
CA LEU A 216 4.37 -19.07 9.08
C LEU A 216 2.86 -19.28 9.17
N ALA A 217 2.35 -20.41 8.68
CA ALA A 217 0.94 -20.77 8.72
C ALA A 217 0.42 -21.09 10.14
N VAL A 218 1.30 -21.08 11.14
CA VAL A 218 0.90 -21.17 12.57
C VAL A 218 0.00 -20.00 12.97
N ASP A 219 0.06 -18.89 12.26
CA ASP A 219 -0.92 -17.81 12.43
C ASP A 219 -2.09 -17.99 11.44
N GLU A 220 -2.87 -19.06 11.66
CA GLU A 220 -4.07 -19.35 10.86
C GLU A 220 -5.04 -18.16 10.81
N ASP A 221 -5.06 -17.33 11.85
CA ASP A 221 -5.91 -16.16 11.94
C ASP A 221 -5.50 -15.07 10.93
N VAL A 222 -4.21 -14.87 10.67
CA VAL A 222 -3.75 -13.91 9.65
C VAL A 222 -4.14 -14.38 8.26
N ILE A 223 -3.92 -15.65 7.92
CA ILE A 223 -4.32 -16.22 6.63
C ILE A 223 -5.84 -16.16 6.47
N LYS A 224 -6.59 -16.49 7.50
CA LYS A 224 -8.05 -16.45 7.52
C LYS A 224 -8.56 -15.02 7.31
N LYS A 225 -8.05 -14.04 8.05
CA LYS A 225 -8.37 -12.62 7.88
C LYS A 225 -8.06 -12.17 6.46
N PHE A 226 -6.89 -12.48 5.92
CA PHE A 226 -6.52 -12.14 4.55
C PHE A 226 -7.45 -12.80 3.52
N THR A 227 -7.81 -14.07 3.70
CA THR A 227 -8.76 -14.77 2.81
C THR A 227 -10.15 -14.14 2.86
N GLN A 228 -10.59 -13.67 4.02
CA GLN A 228 -11.85 -12.95 4.18
C GLN A 228 -11.87 -11.61 3.44
N THR A 229 -10.71 -11.01 3.20
CA THR A 229 -10.57 -9.78 2.40
C THR A 229 -10.66 -10.00 0.89
N GLY A 230 -10.82 -11.22 0.42
CA GLY A 230 -10.85 -11.57 -1.00
C GLY A 230 -9.49 -11.99 -1.57
N GLY A 231 -8.50 -12.15 -0.72
CA GLY A 231 -7.17 -12.67 -1.07
C GLY A 231 -7.10 -14.19 -1.00
N THR A 232 -6.05 -14.76 -1.57
CA THR A 232 -5.73 -16.19 -1.48
C THR A 232 -4.26 -16.34 -1.12
N VAL A 233 -3.96 -17.17 -0.14
CA VAL A 233 -2.60 -17.56 0.24
C VAL A 233 -2.44 -19.04 0.01
N LYS A 234 -1.39 -19.45 -0.70
CA LYS A 234 -1.10 -20.85 -0.96
C LYS A 234 0.41 -21.09 -1.06
N HIS A 235 0.83 -22.31 -0.78
CA HIS A 235 2.18 -22.77 -1.06
C HIS A 235 2.16 -23.79 -2.20
N ALA A 236 2.91 -23.50 -3.26
CA ALA A 236 3.03 -24.39 -4.42
C ALA A 236 4.37 -24.18 -5.11
N ASN A 237 4.95 -25.26 -5.62
CA ASN A 237 6.20 -25.24 -6.41
C ASN A 237 7.37 -24.53 -5.69
N GLY A 238 7.51 -24.73 -4.37
CA GLY A 238 8.56 -24.12 -3.57
C GLY A 238 8.41 -22.60 -3.42
N SER A 239 7.20 -22.08 -3.48
CA SER A 239 6.93 -20.66 -3.30
C SER A 239 5.64 -20.44 -2.52
N LEU A 240 5.63 -19.38 -1.71
CA LEU A 240 4.43 -18.77 -1.17
C LEU A 240 3.80 -17.88 -2.25
N TRP A 241 2.52 -18.03 -2.44
CA TRP A 241 1.72 -17.23 -3.38
C TRP A 241 0.67 -16.46 -2.61
N VAL A 242 0.64 -15.16 -2.84
CA VAL A 242 -0.41 -14.26 -2.34
C VAL A 242 -1.10 -13.66 -3.57
N GLU A 243 -2.38 -13.94 -3.73
CA GLU A 243 -3.15 -13.47 -4.89
C GLU A 243 -4.33 -12.63 -4.42
N ILE A 244 -4.53 -11.49 -5.07
CA ILE A 244 -5.64 -10.56 -4.82
C ILE A 244 -6.37 -10.33 -6.13
N GLY A 245 -7.67 -10.57 -6.14
CA GLY A 245 -8.52 -10.41 -7.31
C GLY A 245 -8.53 -11.62 -8.26
N LYS A 246 -9.24 -11.45 -9.38
CA LYS A 246 -9.39 -12.47 -10.43
C LYS A 246 -9.08 -11.87 -11.79
N VAL A 247 -8.44 -12.62 -12.67
CA VAL A 247 -8.01 -12.15 -14.00
C VAL A 247 -9.14 -11.50 -14.79
N GLN A 248 -10.32 -12.11 -14.79
CA GLN A 248 -11.46 -11.71 -15.64
C GLN A 248 -12.52 -10.88 -14.93
N SER A 249 -12.27 -10.41 -13.69
CA SER A 249 -13.21 -9.51 -13.03
C SER A 249 -13.18 -8.10 -13.66
N ALA A 250 -14.26 -7.33 -13.46
CA ALA A 250 -14.31 -5.94 -13.91
C ALA A 250 -13.39 -5.06 -13.05
N ASP A 251 -13.34 -5.36 -11.75
CA ASP A 251 -12.49 -4.74 -10.75
C ASP A 251 -12.17 -5.73 -9.65
N THR A 252 -11.31 -5.33 -8.75
CA THR A 252 -10.97 -6.10 -7.55
C THR A 252 -11.25 -5.25 -6.33
N THR A 253 -11.98 -5.82 -5.40
CA THR A 253 -12.27 -5.20 -4.10
C THR A 253 -11.54 -5.96 -3.01
N VAL A 254 -10.83 -5.21 -2.17
CA VAL A 254 -10.18 -5.70 -0.96
C VAL A 254 -10.72 -4.87 0.19
N SER A 255 -11.18 -5.52 1.25
CA SER A 255 -11.67 -4.83 2.44
C SER A 255 -11.09 -5.48 3.68
N MET A 256 -10.49 -4.67 4.54
CA MET A 256 -9.91 -5.12 5.78
C MET A 256 -10.50 -4.33 6.93
N ARG A 257 -10.92 -5.02 7.98
CA ARG A 257 -11.28 -4.43 9.24
C ARG A 257 -10.10 -4.59 10.20
N LEU A 258 -9.65 -3.50 10.79
CA LEU A 258 -8.52 -3.49 11.72
C LEU A 258 -8.96 -3.77 13.16
N SER A 259 -10.19 -3.39 13.50
CA SER A 259 -10.77 -3.60 14.81
C SER A 259 -12.15 -4.23 14.70
N ASP A 260 -12.49 -5.10 15.64
CA ASP A 260 -13.85 -5.63 15.84
C ASP A 260 -14.63 -4.79 16.86
N ALA A 261 -14.02 -3.76 17.47
CA ALA A 261 -14.68 -2.84 18.38
C ALA A 261 -15.57 -1.88 17.60
N GLU A 262 -16.74 -1.57 18.14
CA GLU A 262 -17.55 -0.45 17.65
C GLU A 262 -17.04 0.83 18.34
N PHE A 263 -16.26 1.62 17.62
CA PHE A 263 -15.80 2.91 18.13
C PHE A 263 -16.95 3.91 18.12
N LYS A 264 -17.22 4.49 19.27
CA LYS A 264 -18.16 5.60 19.41
C LYS A 264 -17.40 6.89 19.30
N ASN A 265 -17.21 7.37 18.09
CA ASN A 265 -16.53 8.64 17.87
C ASN A 265 -17.48 9.82 18.12
N ASN A 266 -17.45 10.35 19.35
CA ASN A 266 -18.22 11.55 19.71
C ASN A 266 -17.64 12.83 19.09
N ALA A 267 -16.38 12.81 18.65
CA ALA A 267 -15.69 13.95 18.04
C ALA A 267 -16.07 14.17 16.56
N ALA A 268 -16.73 13.21 15.91
CA ALA A 268 -17.06 13.30 14.49
C ALA A 268 -17.85 14.58 14.13
N GLU A 269 -18.70 15.08 15.01
CA GLU A 269 -19.43 16.32 14.77
C GLU A 269 -18.55 17.57 14.84
N HIS A 270 -17.61 17.62 15.78
CA HIS A 270 -16.65 18.72 15.89
C HIS A 270 -15.74 18.78 14.65
N VAL A 271 -15.18 17.65 14.29
CA VAL A 271 -14.35 17.50 13.09
C VAL A 271 -15.13 17.80 11.81
N ALA A 272 -16.38 17.33 11.72
CA ALA A 272 -17.26 17.61 10.60
C ALA A 272 -17.49 19.11 10.40
N LYS A 273 -17.67 19.85 11.48
CA LYS A 273 -17.82 21.30 11.44
C LYS A 273 -16.52 21.99 11.01
N ARG A 274 -15.37 21.59 11.56
CA ARG A 274 -14.06 22.16 11.24
C ARG A 274 -13.66 21.95 9.78
N PHE A 275 -13.92 20.77 9.23
CA PHE A 275 -13.60 20.44 7.83
C PHE A 275 -14.70 20.81 6.84
N GLY A 276 -15.82 21.38 7.29
CA GLY A 276 -16.96 21.69 6.41
C GLY A 276 -17.51 20.46 5.71
N ILE A 277 -17.59 19.33 6.41
CA ILE A 277 -17.94 18.02 5.85
C ILE A 277 -19.36 18.07 5.23
N ASP A 278 -19.44 17.70 3.96
CA ASP A 278 -20.71 17.51 3.28
C ASP A 278 -21.42 16.24 3.78
N ARG A 279 -22.46 16.40 4.60
CA ARG A 279 -23.27 15.30 5.12
C ARG A 279 -24.06 14.56 4.02
N LYS A 280 -24.11 15.09 2.79
CA LYS A 280 -24.77 14.47 1.64
C LYS A 280 -23.81 13.69 0.76
N PHE A 281 -22.51 13.65 1.10
CA PHE A 281 -21.53 12.90 0.32
C PHE A 281 -21.91 11.42 0.28
N ASP A 282 -22.03 10.90 -0.94
CA ASP A 282 -22.33 9.49 -1.19
C ASP A 282 -21.08 8.83 -1.80
N PRO A 283 -20.30 8.10 -0.99
CA PRO A 283 -19.06 7.47 -1.47
C PRO A 283 -19.31 6.43 -2.56
N ALA A 284 -20.48 5.78 -2.58
CA ALA A 284 -20.81 4.80 -3.61
C ALA A 284 -21.05 5.46 -4.97
N LYS A 285 -21.76 6.59 -4.99
CA LYS A 285 -21.95 7.39 -6.21
C LYS A 285 -20.64 7.97 -6.70
N ALA A 286 -19.81 8.53 -5.80
CA ALA A 286 -18.52 9.10 -6.14
C ALA A 286 -17.59 8.03 -6.72
N ARG A 287 -17.54 6.84 -6.14
CA ARG A 287 -16.80 5.70 -6.67
C ARG A 287 -17.28 5.28 -8.05
N ALA A 288 -18.59 5.16 -8.23
CA ALA A 288 -19.17 4.79 -9.52
C ALA A 288 -18.86 5.82 -10.61
N ALA A 289 -18.89 7.12 -10.29
CA ALA A 289 -18.49 8.19 -11.19
C ALA A 289 -17.01 8.08 -11.55
N PHE A 290 -16.12 7.90 -10.58
CA PHE A 290 -14.69 7.75 -10.80
C PHE A 290 -14.35 6.59 -11.76
N PHE A 291 -14.92 5.41 -11.55
CA PHE A 291 -14.67 4.28 -12.45
C PHE A 291 -15.27 4.47 -13.84
N ARG A 292 -16.42 5.12 -13.95
CA ARG A 292 -17.01 5.45 -15.26
C ARG A 292 -16.13 6.42 -16.05
N GLU A 293 -15.61 7.45 -15.41
CA GLU A 293 -14.69 8.43 -16.05
C GLU A 293 -13.38 7.76 -16.43
N SER A 294 -12.84 6.91 -15.55
CA SER A 294 -11.65 6.11 -15.83
C SER A 294 -11.84 5.17 -17.03
N ASP A 295 -13.02 4.53 -17.15
CA ASP A 295 -13.35 3.70 -18.31
C ASP A 295 -13.35 4.49 -19.61
N GLN A 296 -13.88 5.72 -19.60
CA GLN A 296 -13.89 6.59 -20.77
C GLN A 296 -12.46 6.99 -21.20
N HIS A 297 -11.56 7.14 -20.24
CA HIS A 297 -10.19 7.56 -20.48
C HIS A 297 -9.24 6.42 -20.85
N PHE A 298 -9.35 5.28 -20.21
CA PHE A 298 -8.33 4.23 -20.23
C PHE A 298 -8.75 2.93 -20.93
N LYS A 299 -10.01 2.73 -21.28
CA LYS A 299 -10.48 1.54 -22.01
C LYS A 299 -10.19 1.56 -23.52
N LYS A 300 -9.77 2.69 -24.06
CA LYS A 300 -9.57 2.89 -25.51
C LYS A 300 -8.44 2.06 -26.10
#